data_07b2e425f4d03d37dd55ba7080f76dc7
#
_entry.id   07b2e425f4d03d37dd55ba7080f76dc7
#
_cell.length_a   1.000
_cell.length_b   1.000
_cell.length_c   1.000
_cell.angle_alpha   90.00
_cell.angle_beta   90.00
_cell.angle_gamma   90.00
#
_symmetry.space_group_name_H-M   'P 1'
#
loop_
_entity.id
_entity.type
_entity.pdbx_description
1 polymer ?
#
loop_
_entity_poly.entity_id
_entity_poly.type
_entity_poly.pdbx_seq_one_letter_code
_entity_poly.pdbx_strand_id
1 'polypeptide(L)'
;MLDELVNEKVVIDFRSEYVCIGTLKGYNEHFLELRNADLHDLRDTDTTREIYVAESRATGVKRNRRRLVLFRREVVAIARLDDVVDE
;
A
#
# COMPACT_ATOMS: atom_id res chain seq x y z
N MET A 1 -1.42 -2.09 -17.34
CA MET A 1 -2.09 -1.56 -16.14
C MET A 1 -1.15 -1.51 -14.96
N LEU A 2 -0.67 -2.63 -14.47
CA LEU A 2 0.28 -2.58 -13.34
C LEU A 2 1.63 -1.95 -13.73
N ASP A 3 2.01 -2.03 -14.97
CA ASP A 3 3.26 -1.42 -15.45
C ASP A 3 3.34 0.07 -15.15
N GLU A 4 2.20 0.75 -15.16
CA GLU A 4 2.12 2.19 -14.90
C GLU A 4 2.42 2.53 -13.45
N LEU A 5 2.29 1.54 -12.55
CA LEU A 5 2.48 1.72 -11.12
C LEU A 5 3.89 1.36 -10.66
N VAL A 6 4.70 0.75 -11.52
CA VAL A 6 6.07 0.37 -11.15
C VAL A 6 6.89 1.64 -10.87
N ASN A 7 7.62 1.61 -9.76
CA ASN A 7 8.40 2.71 -9.22
C ASN A 7 7.58 3.85 -8.62
N GLU A 8 6.26 3.66 -8.50
CA GLU A 8 5.38 4.62 -7.88
C GLU A 8 5.04 4.21 -6.45
N LYS A 9 4.76 5.19 -5.59
CA LYS A 9 4.19 4.92 -4.27
C LYS A 9 2.74 4.54 -4.46
N VAL A 10 2.37 3.39 -3.94
CA VAL A 10 1.02 2.84 -4.09
C VAL A 10 0.42 2.54 -2.73
N VAL A 11 -0.91 2.57 -2.69
CA VAL A 11 -1.68 2.08 -1.56
C VAL A 11 -2.36 0.78 -2.00
N ILE A 12 -2.24 -0.24 -1.16
CA ILE A 12 -2.77 -1.57 -1.45
C ILE A 12 -3.79 -1.93 -0.38
N ASP A 13 -4.99 -2.22 -0.83
CA ASP A 13 -6.08 -2.67 0.03
C ASP A 13 -6.17 -4.19 -0.04
N PHE A 14 -6.21 -4.82 1.13
CA PHE A 14 -6.31 -6.27 1.25
C PHE A 14 -7.73 -6.69 1.59
N ARG A 15 -8.00 -7.97 1.42
CA ARG A 15 -9.27 -8.58 1.85
C ARG A 15 -9.41 -8.54 3.37
N SER A 16 -8.30 -8.43 4.07
CA SER A 16 -8.24 -8.45 5.53
C SER A 16 -8.21 -7.04 6.10
N GLU A 17 -7.90 -6.95 7.39
CA GLU A 17 -7.76 -5.67 8.11
C GLU A 17 -6.41 -4.99 7.88
N TYR A 18 -5.65 -5.44 6.88
CA TYR A 18 -4.37 -4.83 6.53
C TYR A 18 -4.51 -3.82 5.42
N VAL A 19 -3.64 -2.83 5.43
CA VAL A 19 -3.41 -1.90 4.34
C VAL A 19 -1.90 -1.73 4.21
N CYS A 20 -1.41 -1.51 3.00
CA CYS A 20 0.02 -1.33 2.77
C CYS A 20 0.26 -0.13 1.88
N ILE A 21 1.26 0.67 2.23
CA ILE A 21 1.72 1.78 1.39
C ILE A 21 3.21 1.59 1.17
N GLY A 22 3.65 1.63 -0.07
CA GLY A 22 5.06 1.47 -0.41
C GLY A 22 5.30 1.72 -1.88
N THR A 23 6.55 1.51 -2.31
CA THR A 23 6.92 1.67 -3.71
C THR A 23 6.84 0.31 -4.40
N LEU A 24 6.03 0.22 -5.44
CA LEU A 24 5.93 -1.02 -6.23
C LEU A 24 7.17 -1.15 -7.08
N LYS A 25 7.92 -2.24 -6.92
CA LYS A 25 9.14 -2.48 -7.69
C LYS A 25 8.97 -3.51 -8.78
N GLY A 26 8.05 -4.44 -8.60
CA GLY A 26 7.82 -5.46 -9.60
C GLY A 26 6.61 -6.30 -9.25
N TYR A 27 6.25 -7.15 -10.17
CA TYR A 27 5.12 -8.04 -9.98
C TYR A 27 5.22 -9.22 -10.94
N ASN A 28 4.52 -10.27 -10.60
CA ASN A 28 4.29 -11.38 -11.52
C ASN A 28 2.85 -11.86 -11.32
N GLU A 29 2.55 -13.04 -11.81
CA GLU A 29 1.18 -13.59 -11.76
C GLU A 29 0.66 -13.74 -10.33
N HIS A 30 1.55 -14.03 -9.36
CA HIS A 30 1.14 -14.38 -7.99
C HIS A 30 1.57 -13.38 -6.94
N PHE A 31 2.55 -12.53 -7.21
CA PHE A 31 3.17 -11.69 -6.20
C PHE A 31 3.32 -10.25 -6.65
N LEU A 32 3.36 -9.36 -5.66
CA LEU A 32 3.79 -7.99 -5.80
C LEU A 32 5.01 -7.78 -4.93
N GLU A 33 6.02 -7.11 -5.44
CA GLU A 33 7.20 -6.73 -4.64
C GLU A 33 7.18 -5.25 -4.37
N LEU A 34 7.27 -4.89 -3.08
CA LEU A 34 7.32 -3.50 -2.65
C LEU A 34 8.64 -3.21 -1.93
N ARG A 35 9.05 -1.95 -1.98
CA ARG A 35 10.19 -1.43 -1.23
C ARG A 35 9.72 -0.30 -0.34
N ASN A 36 10.40 -0.17 0.81
CA ASN A 36 10.14 0.90 1.77
C ASN A 36 8.66 0.97 2.11
N ALA A 37 8.11 -0.17 2.50
CA ALA A 37 6.68 -0.34 2.71
C ALA A 37 6.31 -0.22 4.18
N ASP A 38 5.10 0.28 4.40
CA ASP A 38 4.44 0.25 5.70
C ASP A 38 3.27 -0.73 5.60
N LEU A 39 3.42 -1.89 6.23
CA LEU A 39 2.33 -2.86 6.33
C LEU A 39 1.61 -2.59 7.64
N HIS A 40 0.40 -2.09 7.55
CA HIS A 40 -0.37 -1.60 8.69
C HIS A 40 -1.58 -2.47 8.95
N ASP A 41 -1.73 -2.89 10.22
CA ASP A 41 -2.90 -3.62 10.70
C ASP A 41 -3.87 -2.59 11.29
N LEU A 42 -5.02 -2.41 10.66
CA LEU A 42 -6.01 -1.44 11.07
C LEU A 42 -6.63 -1.74 12.44
N ARG A 43 -6.47 -2.98 12.94
CA ARG A 43 -6.94 -3.35 14.28
C ARG A 43 -6.05 -2.83 15.39
N ASP A 44 -4.81 -2.46 15.08
CA ASP A 44 -3.83 -2.01 16.08
C ASP A 44 -4.00 -0.54 16.46
N THR A 45 -4.85 0.19 15.75
CA THR A 45 -5.08 1.61 16.01
C THR A 45 -6.57 1.92 15.86
N ASP A 46 -6.98 3.07 16.41
CA ASP A 46 -8.35 3.58 16.21
C ASP A 46 -8.50 4.35 14.90
N THR A 47 -7.45 4.38 14.10
CA THR A 47 -7.43 5.13 12.85
C THR A 47 -8.13 4.36 11.74
N THR A 48 -8.99 5.02 10.98
CA THR A 48 -9.63 4.42 9.82
C THR A 48 -8.61 4.31 8.67
N ARG A 49 -8.93 3.47 7.68
CA ARG A 49 -8.10 3.35 6.48
C ARG A 49 -7.90 4.69 5.79
N GLU A 50 -8.97 5.47 5.67
CA GLU A 50 -8.95 6.76 5.00
C GLU A 50 -8.03 7.76 5.71
N ILE A 51 -8.11 7.82 7.03
CA ILE A 51 -7.24 8.71 7.83
C ILE A 51 -5.79 8.26 7.72
N TYR A 52 -5.53 6.97 7.83
CA TYR A 52 -4.19 6.42 7.71
C TYR A 52 -3.54 6.80 6.38
N VAL A 53 -4.28 6.62 5.28
CA VAL A 53 -3.78 6.95 3.94
C VAL A 53 -3.53 8.45 3.79
N ALA A 54 -4.47 9.27 4.27
CA ALA A 54 -4.33 10.73 4.21
C ALA A 54 -3.11 11.23 4.98
N GLU A 55 -2.88 10.69 6.18
CA GLU A 55 -1.70 11.04 6.98
C GLU A 55 -0.41 10.63 6.27
N SER A 56 -0.39 9.47 5.66
CA SER A 56 0.80 8.98 4.94
C SER A 56 1.13 9.86 3.74
N ARG A 57 0.11 10.37 3.05
CA ARG A 57 0.32 11.34 1.96
C ARG A 57 0.90 12.64 2.47
N ALA A 58 0.36 13.13 3.59
CA ALA A 58 0.74 14.43 4.14
C ALA A 58 2.12 14.41 4.80
N THR A 59 2.46 13.34 5.52
CA THR A 59 3.66 13.30 6.36
C THR A 59 4.72 12.31 5.90
N GLY A 60 4.43 11.55 4.87
CA GLY A 60 5.33 10.52 4.34
C GLY A 60 5.04 9.13 4.89
N VAL A 61 5.55 8.14 4.19
CA VAL A 61 5.35 6.74 4.54
C VAL A 61 6.33 6.34 5.66
N LYS A 62 5.79 5.84 6.75
CA LYS A 62 6.58 5.39 7.90
C LYS A 62 6.89 3.90 7.72
N ARG A 63 7.87 3.61 6.90
CA ARG A 63 8.20 2.24 6.53
C ARG A 63 8.53 1.37 7.73
N ASN A 64 7.99 0.15 7.72
CA ASN A 64 8.35 -0.90 8.67
C ASN A 64 8.90 -2.14 7.97
N ARG A 65 8.97 -2.11 6.63
CA ARG A 65 9.59 -3.16 5.82
C ARG A 65 10.44 -2.51 4.74
N ARG A 66 11.72 -2.89 4.67
CA ARG A 66 12.59 -2.41 3.58
C ARG A 66 12.20 -3.06 2.26
N ARG A 67 11.81 -4.31 2.30
CA ARG A 67 11.33 -5.08 1.15
C ARG A 67 10.18 -5.96 1.60
N LEU A 68 9.14 -6.03 0.79
CA LEU A 68 7.95 -6.80 1.13
C LEU A 68 7.43 -7.46 -0.15
N VAL A 69 7.10 -8.76 -0.02
CA VAL A 69 6.46 -9.50 -1.11
C VAL A 69 5.05 -9.85 -0.65
N LEU A 70 4.07 -9.47 -1.45
CA LEU A 70 2.65 -9.68 -1.16
C LEU A 70 2.06 -10.71 -2.10
N PHE A 71 1.11 -11.49 -1.56
CA PHE A 71 0.33 -12.43 -2.38
C PHE A 71 -0.77 -11.66 -3.10
N ARG A 72 -0.79 -11.69 -4.42
CA ARG A 72 -1.80 -10.95 -5.20
C ARG A 72 -3.23 -11.39 -4.88
N ARG A 73 -3.42 -12.66 -4.53
CA ARG A 73 -4.75 -13.19 -4.18
C ARG A 73 -5.39 -12.50 -2.97
N GLU A 74 -4.57 -11.84 -2.13
CA GLU A 74 -5.06 -11.14 -0.95
C GLU A 74 -5.35 -9.68 -1.21
N VAL A 75 -5.07 -9.20 -2.41
CA VAL A 75 -5.21 -7.79 -2.77
C VAL A 75 -6.58 -7.56 -3.42
N VAL A 76 -7.30 -6.57 -2.91
CA VAL A 76 -8.57 -6.13 -3.47
C VAL A 76 -8.36 -5.02 -4.50
N ALA A 77 -7.50 -4.07 -4.17
CA ALA A 77 -7.26 -2.90 -5.02
C ALA A 77 -5.86 -2.36 -4.80
N ILE A 78 -5.33 -1.75 -5.84
CA ILE A 78 -4.07 -1.04 -5.77
C ILE A 78 -4.24 0.29 -6.50
N ALA A 79 -3.76 1.37 -5.89
CA ALA A 79 -3.84 2.70 -6.47
C ALA A 79 -2.55 3.45 -6.21
N ARG A 80 -2.21 4.39 -7.10
CA ARG A 80 -1.14 5.33 -6.83
C ARG A 80 -1.54 6.18 -5.63
N LEU A 81 -0.61 6.38 -4.70
CA LEU A 81 -0.91 7.17 -3.48
C LEU A 81 -1.41 8.57 -3.83
N ASP A 82 -0.83 9.19 -4.86
CA ASP A 82 -1.23 10.53 -5.29
C ASP A 82 -2.61 10.59 -5.93
N ASP A 83 -3.18 9.45 -6.29
CA ASP A 83 -4.52 9.39 -6.89
C ASP A 83 -5.62 9.21 -5.84
N VAL A 84 -5.26 9.09 -4.58
CA VAL A 84 -6.24 9.00 -3.50
C VAL A 84 -6.84 10.38 -3.26
N VAL A 85 -8.16 10.43 -3.19
CA VAL A 85 -8.89 11.70 -3.07
C VAL A 85 -9.40 11.88 -1.66
N ASP A 86 -9.12 13.04 -1.06
CA ASP A 86 -9.52 13.42 0.30
C ASP A 86 -10.77 14.29 0.23
N GLU A 87 -11.92 13.69 0.06
CA GLU A 87 -13.19 14.44 0.00
C GLU A 87 -14.08 14.13 1.16
#